data_461797a6d1e12f97816188da3f243304
#
_entry.id   461797a6d1e12f97816188da3f243304
#
_cell.length_a   1.000
_cell.length_b   1.000
_cell.length_c   1.000
_cell.angle_alpha   90.00
_cell.angle_beta   90.00
_cell.angle_gamma   90.00
#
_symmetry.space_group_name_H-M   'P 1'
#
loop_
_entity.id
_entity.type
_entity.pdbx_description
1 polymer ?
#
loop_
_entity_poly.entity_id
_entity_poly.type
_entity_poly.pdbx_seq_one_letter_code
_entity_poly.pdbx_strand_id
1 'polypeptide(L)'
;YLARTGHQVSVLDRQPAAGLETSFANGGQISVSHAEPWANPQTPLRALAWMRREDSPLLFRLRCDAALFDWLLRFLRECTPRRTRANVQQIVSLALYSRRQLQALRAEVPLAYDQLERGILHLYTDRREFAAAAAAAAVMREYGCERRPLSVDESIAIEPALAPARSLLVGADYTAADESGDAHRFTQQMARHCAAAGVVFHYGATVSSLRASGGRLQGVLAGGELHQADVYVAALGSFTPLLLRPLGLRLPVYPAKGYSATVPLAADSVAPTVSLIDDAHKIVFSRLGQRLRIAGTAEFNGYDTALNEVRCQALIGRARQLFPELRPAGESEFWAGLRPATPSNVPLIGRSPIANLYLNTGHG
;
A
#
# COMPACT_ATOMS: atom_id res chain seq x y z
N TYR A 1 -18.55 -5.26 -9.16
CA TYR A 1 -18.64 -6.39 -10.11
C TYR A 1 -19.68 -7.41 -9.68
N LEU A 2 -19.63 -7.98 -8.46
CA LEU A 2 -20.57 -9.01 -8.01
C LEU A 2 -22.05 -8.59 -8.16
N ALA A 3 -22.42 -7.38 -7.73
CA ALA A 3 -23.77 -6.87 -7.91
C ALA A 3 -24.17 -6.78 -9.40
N ARG A 4 -23.25 -6.38 -10.29
CA ARG A 4 -23.48 -6.32 -11.75
C ARG A 4 -23.70 -7.70 -12.40
N THR A 5 -23.25 -8.76 -11.75
CA THR A 5 -23.47 -10.15 -12.21
C THR A 5 -24.67 -10.82 -11.53
N GLY A 6 -25.52 -10.04 -10.86
CA GLY A 6 -26.79 -10.50 -10.28
C GLY A 6 -26.69 -11.05 -8.86
N HIS A 7 -25.53 -10.93 -8.19
CA HIS A 7 -25.41 -11.36 -6.80
C HIS A 7 -25.98 -10.29 -5.84
N GLN A 8 -26.67 -10.76 -4.79
CA GLN A 8 -27.00 -9.93 -3.63
C GLN A 8 -25.73 -9.82 -2.77
N VAL A 9 -25.26 -8.60 -2.56
CA VAL A 9 -23.98 -8.34 -1.88
C VAL A 9 -24.21 -7.56 -0.61
N SER A 10 -23.68 -8.07 0.52
CA SER A 10 -23.60 -7.35 1.79
C SER A 10 -22.13 -7.15 2.19
N VAL A 11 -21.81 -5.98 2.69
CA VAL A 11 -20.47 -5.62 3.19
C VAL A 11 -20.55 -5.32 4.67
N LEU A 12 -19.76 -6.03 5.47
CA LEU A 12 -19.62 -5.79 6.91
C LEU A 12 -18.34 -5.02 7.16
N ASP A 13 -18.42 -3.84 7.76
CA ASP A 13 -17.25 -3.03 8.12
C ASP A 13 -17.38 -2.54 9.57
N ARG A 14 -16.33 -2.71 10.36
CA ARG A 14 -16.29 -2.24 11.76
C ARG A 14 -16.26 -0.72 11.88
N GLN A 15 -15.83 -0.02 10.83
CA GLN A 15 -15.74 1.43 10.80
C GLN A 15 -17.12 2.06 10.50
N PRO A 16 -17.35 3.32 10.90
CA PRO A 16 -18.62 4.01 10.66
C PRO A 16 -18.81 4.43 9.20
N ALA A 17 -17.79 4.29 8.35
CA ALA A 17 -17.84 4.59 6.92
C ALA A 17 -16.76 3.82 6.15
N ALA A 18 -16.87 3.78 4.83
CA ALA A 18 -15.90 3.12 3.96
C ALA A 18 -14.54 3.84 3.94
N GLY A 19 -13.45 3.07 3.83
CA GLY A 19 -12.11 3.58 3.59
C GLY A 19 -11.40 4.16 4.81
N LEU A 20 -11.83 3.89 6.04
CA LEU A 20 -11.27 4.44 7.27
C LEU A 20 -10.12 3.60 7.88
N GLU A 21 -9.76 2.49 7.24
CA GLU A 21 -8.58 1.71 7.62
C GLU A 21 -7.37 2.11 6.74
N THR A 22 -6.62 1.17 6.19
CA THR A 22 -5.38 1.44 5.41
C THR A 22 -5.59 2.37 4.20
N SER A 23 -6.80 2.45 3.65
CA SER A 23 -7.15 3.37 2.57
C SER A 23 -7.28 4.83 3.00
N PHE A 24 -7.43 5.13 4.29
CA PHE A 24 -7.67 6.48 4.80
C PHE A 24 -6.56 7.46 4.42
N ALA A 25 -5.30 7.08 4.68
CA ALA A 25 -4.18 7.96 4.45
C ALA A 25 -2.92 7.22 3.97
N ASN A 26 -3.07 6.27 3.04
CA ASN A 26 -1.95 5.62 2.38
C ASN A 26 -1.21 6.55 1.40
N GLY A 27 -0.18 6.04 0.71
CA GLY A 27 0.65 6.83 -0.22
C GLY A 27 -0.06 7.29 -1.50
N GLY A 28 -1.26 6.79 -1.79
CA GLY A 28 -2.08 7.23 -2.93
C GLY A 28 -1.47 6.92 -4.30
N GLN A 29 -0.59 5.92 -4.41
CA GLN A 29 0.06 5.53 -5.66
C GLN A 29 -0.61 4.31 -6.29
N ILE A 30 -0.77 4.35 -7.61
CA ILE A 30 -1.17 3.24 -8.47
C ILE A 30 0.07 2.89 -9.28
N SER A 31 0.97 2.16 -8.65
CA SER A 31 2.35 1.98 -9.08
C SER A 31 2.63 0.53 -9.47
N VAL A 32 2.70 0.26 -10.79
CA VAL A 32 3.26 -0.99 -11.30
C VAL A 32 4.78 -1.02 -11.11
N SER A 33 5.41 0.15 -11.17
CA SER A 33 6.87 0.29 -11.05
C SER A 33 7.41 0.00 -9.64
N HIS A 34 6.55 0.02 -8.60
CA HIS A 34 6.94 -0.30 -7.22
C HIS A 34 6.70 -1.78 -6.87
N ALA A 35 6.98 -2.67 -7.83
CA ALA A 35 6.72 -4.11 -7.72
C ALA A 35 7.91 -4.91 -7.15
N GLU A 36 8.97 -4.25 -6.68
CA GLU A 36 10.07 -4.93 -5.99
C GLU A 36 9.60 -5.44 -4.62
N PRO A 37 9.69 -6.76 -4.37
CA PRO A 37 9.33 -7.28 -3.06
C PRO A 37 10.36 -6.83 -2.00
N TRP A 38 9.91 -6.60 -0.78
CA TRP A 38 10.80 -6.33 0.35
C TRP A 38 11.77 -7.50 0.59
N ALA A 39 11.32 -8.73 0.32
CA ALA A 39 12.13 -9.92 0.40
C ALA A 39 13.06 -10.02 -0.82
N ASN A 40 14.25 -9.47 -0.68
CA ASN A 40 15.34 -9.61 -1.65
C ASN A 40 16.65 -9.96 -0.94
N PRO A 41 17.69 -10.44 -1.66
CA PRO A 41 18.93 -10.91 -1.04
C PRO A 41 19.68 -9.88 -0.18
N GLN A 42 19.46 -8.58 -0.41
CA GLN A 42 20.15 -7.52 0.33
C GLN A 42 19.40 -7.10 1.60
N THR A 43 18.10 -7.36 1.67
CA THR A 43 17.24 -6.89 2.77
C THR A 43 17.67 -7.39 4.16
N PRO A 44 18.05 -8.66 4.38
CA PRO A 44 18.46 -9.11 5.71
C PRO A 44 19.64 -8.33 6.29
N LEU A 45 20.65 -8.00 5.47
CA LEU A 45 21.81 -7.22 5.89
C LEU A 45 21.45 -5.74 6.16
N ARG A 46 20.60 -5.16 5.30
CA ARG A 46 20.13 -3.77 5.47
C ARG A 46 19.25 -3.65 6.72
N ALA A 47 18.38 -4.62 6.99
CA ALA A 47 17.51 -4.62 8.15
C ALA A 47 18.30 -4.56 9.46
N LEU A 48 19.42 -5.28 9.57
CA LEU A 48 20.30 -5.24 10.75
C LEU A 48 20.88 -3.84 11.00
N ALA A 49 21.25 -3.12 9.94
CA ALA A 49 21.76 -1.75 10.05
C ALA A 49 20.66 -0.75 10.48
N TRP A 50 19.42 -0.97 10.03
CA TRP A 50 18.29 -0.10 10.32
C TRP A 50 17.70 -0.29 11.73
N MET A 51 17.82 -1.47 12.33
CA MET A 51 17.24 -1.76 13.67
C MET A 51 17.72 -0.84 14.81
N ARG A 52 18.78 -0.07 14.60
CA ARG A 52 19.38 0.81 15.63
C ARG A 52 18.87 2.25 15.60
N ARG A 53 18.02 2.62 14.64
CA ARG A 53 17.59 4.01 14.44
C ARG A 53 16.06 4.10 14.39
N GLU A 54 15.48 4.99 15.19
CA GLU A 54 14.02 5.25 15.23
C GLU A 54 13.48 5.81 13.90
N ASP A 55 14.27 6.63 13.21
CA ASP A 55 13.92 7.25 11.93
C ASP A 55 14.19 6.37 10.69
N SER A 56 14.64 5.13 10.89
CA SER A 56 14.99 4.22 9.80
C SER A 56 13.77 3.85 8.94
N PRO A 57 13.97 3.51 7.64
CA PRO A 57 12.89 3.05 6.77
C PRO A 57 12.15 1.82 7.30
N LEU A 58 12.85 0.95 8.05
CA LEU A 58 12.30 -0.27 8.62
C LEU A 58 12.72 -0.40 10.08
N LEU A 59 11.75 -0.60 10.96
CA LEU A 59 11.95 -0.76 12.39
C LEU A 59 11.23 -2.00 12.91
N PHE A 60 11.94 -2.80 13.70
CA PHE A 60 11.37 -3.94 14.43
C PHE A 60 11.34 -3.63 15.92
N ARG A 61 10.16 -3.65 16.53
CA ARG A 61 10.02 -3.62 17.98
C ARG A 61 10.18 -5.02 18.53
N LEU A 62 11.11 -5.18 19.45
CA LEU A 62 11.33 -6.48 20.11
C LEU A 62 10.10 -6.87 20.92
N ARG A 63 9.42 -7.93 20.50
CA ARG A 63 8.25 -8.50 21.14
C ARG A 63 8.32 -10.02 21.09
N CYS A 64 7.86 -10.68 22.13
CA CYS A 64 7.66 -12.14 22.11
C CYS A 64 6.38 -12.45 21.33
N ASP A 65 6.45 -12.48 20.02
CA ASP A 65 5.32 -12.71 19.11
C ASP A 65 5.64 -13.86 18.15
N ALA A 66 5.04 -15.02 18.42
CA ALA A 66 5.25 -16.21 17.59
C ALA A 66 4.80 -16.02 16.13
N ALA A 67 3.80 -15.17 15.88
CA ALA A 67 3.34 -14.88 14.53
C ALA A 67 4.38 -14.06 13.76
N LEU A 68 5.05 -13.10 14.42
CA LEU A 68 6.16 -12.35 13.84
C LEU A 68 7.34 -13.27 13.51
N PHE A 69 7.70 -14.18 14.41
CA PHE A 69 8.80 -15.12 14.17
C PHE A 69 8.52 -16.06 12.99
N ASP A 70 7.31 -16.64 12.89
CA ASP A 70 6.91 -17.45 11.73
C ASP A 70 6.96 -16.65 10.45
N TRP A 71 6.45 -15.41 10.48
CA TRP A 71 6.48 -14.49 9.34
C TRP A 71 7.92 -14.18 8.91
N LEU A 72 8.81 -13.87 9.85
CA LEU A 72 10.24 -13.58 9.58
C LEU A 72 10.97 -14.79 8.99
N LEU A 73 10.72 -15.99 9.49
CA LEU A 73 11.32 -17.22 8.92
C LEU A 73 10.88 -17.43 7.47
N ARG A 74 9.60 -17.21 7.18
CA ARG A 74 9.08 -17.25 5.80
C ARG A 74 9.66 -16.15 4.94
N PHE A 75 9.78 -14.94 5.46
CA PHE A 75 10.38 -13.79 4.78
C PHE A 75 11.84 -14.08 4.38
N LEU A 76 12.64 -14.63 5.28
CA LEU A 76 14.03 -15.01 4.98
C LEU A 76 14.12 -16.08 3.87
N ARG A 77 13.16 -17.01 3.80
CA ARG A 77 13.09 -17.99 2.69
C ARG A 77 12.78 -17.36 1.35
N GLU A 78 12.06 -16.21 1.33
CA GLU A 78 11.79 -15.46 0.12
C GLU A 78 12.98 -14.59 -0.32
N CYS A 79 13.97 -14.30 0.55
CA CYS A 79 15.14 -13.48 0.27
C CYS A 79 16.20 -14.18 -0.60
N THR A 80 15.80 -14.89 -1.65
CA THR A 80 16.69 -15.52 -2.61
C THR A 80 16.47 -14.98 -4.02
N PRO A 81 17.49 -14.91 -4.90
CA PRO A 81 17.31 -14.36 -6.26
C PRO A 81 16.19 -15.02 -7.05
N ARG A 82 16.07 -16.37 -6.94
CA ARG A 82 15.02 -17.13 -7.62
C ARG A 82 13.61 -16.74 -7.14
N ARG A 83 13.43 -16.65 -5.82
CA ARG A 83 12.12 -16.29 -5.22
C ARG A 83 11.79 -14.83 -5.50
N THR A 84 12.76 -13.93 -5.34
CA THR A 84 12.58 -12.50 -5.66
C THR A 84 12.08 -12.32 -7.10
N ARG A 85 12.72 -12.99 -8.09
CA ARG A 85 12.29 -12.90 -9.50
C ARG A 85 10.88 -13.45 -9.71
N ALA A 86 10.53 -14.58 -9.10
CA ALA A 86 9.19 -15.15 -9.17
C ALA A 86 8.13 -14.23 -8.55
N ASN A 87 8.46 -13.60 -7.42
CA ASN A 87 7.57 -12.66 -6.75
C ASN A 87 7.38 -11.38 -7.57
N VAL A 88 8.46 -10.81 -8.15
CA VAL A 88 8.37 -9.66 -9.09
C VAL A 88 7.42 -9.98 -10.24
N GLN A 89 7.54 -11.15 -10.87
CA GLN A 89 6.66 -11.56 -11.97
C GLN A 89 5.19 -11.55 -11.56
N GLN A 90 4.86 -12.15 -10.41
CA GLN A 90 3.48 -12.22 -9.92
C GLN A 90 2.93 -10.83 -9.58
N ILE A 91 3.75 -10.00 -8.89
CA ILE A 91 3.34 -8.65 -8.48
C ILE A 91 3.12 -7.76 -9.70
N VAL A 92 4.06 -7.73 -10.66
CA VAL A 92 3.94 -6.93 -11.89
C VAL A 92 2.71 -7.36 -12.69
N SER A 93 2.50 -8.67 -12.88
CA SER A 93 1.36 -9.19 -13.64
C SER A 93 0.03 -8.78 -13.00
N LEU A 94 -0.08 -8.89 -11.66
CA LEU A 94 -1.28 -8.49 -10.93
C LEU A 94 -1.46 -6.96 -10.95
N ALA A 95 -0.39 -6.18 -10.80
CA ALA A 95 -0.44 -4.73 -10.81
C ALA A 95 -0.86 -4.18 -12.19
N LEU A 96 -0.35 -4.74 -13.28
CA LEU A 96 -0.78 -4.43 -14.65
C LEU A 96 -2.27 -4.75 -14.86
N TYR A 97 -2.72 -5.90 -14.38
CA TYR A 97 -4.13 -6.27 -14.43
C TYR A 97 -4.98 -5.27 -13.63
N SER A 98 -4.60 -4.99 -12.38
CA SER A 98 -5.30 -4.05 -11.50
C SER A 98 -5.39 -2.65 -12.10
N ARG A 99 -4.30 -2.14 -12.69
CA ARG A 99 -4.29 -0.82 -13.36
C ARG A 99 -5.28 -0.78 -14.52
N ARG A 100 -5.27 -1.80 -15.39
CA ARG A 100 -6.24 -1.89 -16.49
C ARG A 100 -7.69 -1.94 -16.00
N GLN A 101 -7.96 -2.69 -14.94
CA GLN A 101 -9.30 -2.76 -14.35
C GLN A 101 -9.74 -1.44 -13.73
N LEU A 102 -8.82 -0.72 -13.08
CA LEU A 102 -9.10 0.61 -12.52
C LEU A 102 -9.40 1.62 -13.64
N GLN A 103 -8.61 1.62 -14.72
CA GLN A 103 -8.83 2.50 -15.88
C GLN A 103 -10.16 2.21 -16.57
N ALA A 104 -10.49 0.93 -16.77
CA ALA A 104 -11.79 0.52 -17.33
C ALA A 104 -12.96 0.94 -16.42
N LEU A 105 -12.82 0.74 -15.11
CA LEU A 105 -13.84 1.16 -14.12
C LEU A 105 -14.03 2.68 -14.16
N ARG A 106 -12.96 3.45 -14.21
CA ARG A 106 -13.01 4.92 -14.26
C ARG A 106 -13.66 5.44 -15.54
N ALA A 107 -13.52 4.73 -16.66
CA ALA A 107 -14.21 5.06 -17.89
C ALA A 107 -15.73 4.84 -17.83
N GLU A 108 -16.19 3.91 -16.99
CA GLU A 108 -17.61 3.58 -16.82
C GLU A 108 -18.28 4.35 -15.67
N VAL A 109 -17.53 4.62 -14.61
CA VAL A 109 -18.06 5.21 -13.38
C VAL A 109 -17.35 6.55 -13.13
N PRO A 110 -18.09 7.68 -13.05
CA PRO A 110 -17.49 8.98 -12.80
C PRO A 110 -16.97 9.06 -11.35
N LEU A 111 -15.69 8.79 -11.17
CA LEU A 111 -14.99 8.82 -9.88
C LEU A 111 -14.04 10.03 -9.83
N ALA A 112 -14.22 10.89 -8.85
CA ALA A 112 -13.35 12.05 -8.61
C ALA A 112 -12.57 11.85 -7.31
N TYR A 113 -11.33 11.38 -7.40
CA TYR A 113 -10.48 11.03 -6.27
C TYR A 113 -9.09 11.68 -6.34
N ASP A 114 -9.03 12.90 -6.85
CA ASP A 114 -7.79 13.68 -7.04
C ASP A 114 -6.74 12.91 -7.87
N GLN A 115 -7.17 12.11 -8.85
CA GLN A 115 -6.27 11.32 -9.67
C GLN A 115 -5.39 12.18 -10.56
N LEU A 116 -4.12 11.76 -10.66
CA LEU A 116 -3.13 12.31 -11.56
C LEU A 116 -2.49 11.20 -12.40
N GLU A 117 -2.65 11.28 -13.71
CA GLU A 117 -2.09 10.37 -14.70
C GLU A 117 -0.77 10.94 -15.25
N ARG A 118 0.18 11.22 -14.33
CA ARG A 118 1.45 11.90 -14.65
C ARG A 118 2.67 11.02 -14.42
N GLY A 119 2.45 9.72 -14.28
CA GLY A 119 3.53 8.79 -13.97
C GLY A 119 4.03 8.87 -12.53
N ILE A 120 5.07 8.09 -12.26
CA ILE A 120 5.79 8.07 -10.99
C ILE A 120 7.29 8.15 -11.26
N LEU A 121 8.00 9.00 -10.50
CA LEU A 121 9.45 9.10 -10.47
C LEU A 121 9.99 8.41 -9.21
N HIS A 122 10.93 7.48 -9.39
CA HIS A 122 11.75 6.91 -8.32
C HIS A 122 13.05 7.70 -8.24
N LEU A 123 13.30 8.39 -7.13
CA LEU A 123 14.46 9.25 -6.91
C LEU A 123 15.59 8.48 -6.25
N TYR A 124 16.82 8.67 -6.72
CA TYR A 124 18.03 8.09 -6.15
C TYR A 124 19.00 9.17 -5.69
N THR A 125 19.53 8.99 -4.48
CA THR A 125 20.55 9.85 -3.87
C THR A 125 21.89 9.13 -3.71
N ASP A 126 21.95 7.83 -4.01
CA ASP A 126 23.16 7.01 -4.01
C ASP A 126 23.40 6.37 -5.37
N ARG A 127 24.63 6.48 -5.90
CA ARG A 127 25.00 5.97 -7.24
C ARG A 127 24.94 4.44 -7.34
N ARG A 128 25.21 3.73 -6.23
CA ARG A 128 25.17 2.26 -6.21
C ARG A 128 23.72 1.77 -6.24
N GLU A 129 22.85 2.45 -5.51
CA GLU A 129 21.40 2.15 -5.53
C GLU A 129 20.81 2.44 -6.92
N PHE A 130 21.16 3.56 -7.55
CA PHE A 130 20.74 3.88 -8.91
C PHE A 130 21.23 2.84 -9.94
N ALA A 131 22.47 2.41 -9.86
CA ALA A 131 23.00 1.35 -10.72
C ALA A 131 22.30 0.00 -10.49
N ALA A 132 21.98 -0.35 -9.24
CA ALA A 132 21.24 -1.57 -8.92
C ALA A 132 19.78 -1.53 -9.42
N ALA A 133 19.16 -0.36 -9.37
CA ALA A 133 17.80 -0.15 -9.87
C ALA A 133 17.65 -0.43 -11.37
N ALA A 134 18.70 -0.16 -12.16
CA ALA A 134 18.70 -0.47 -13.60
C ALA A 134 18.49 -1.97 -13.87
N ALA A 135 19.09 -2.86 -13.06
CA ALA A 135 18.90 -4.31 -13.18
C ALA A 135 17.47 -4.73 -12.80
N ALA A 136 16.91 -4.16 -11.72
CA ALA A 136 15.53 -4.41 -11.31
C ALA A 136 14.53 -3.90 -12.38
N ALA A 137 14.75 -2.70 -12.93
CA ALA A 137 13.94 -2.15 -14.01
C ALA A 137 13.99 -3.04 -15.26
N ALA A 138 15.14 -3.64 -15.61
CA ALA A 138 15.25 -4.58 -16.71
C ALA A 138 14.37 -5.81 -16.52
N VAL A 139 14.37 -6.39 -15.31
CA VAL A 139 13.49 -7.52 -14.96
C VAL A 139 12.01 -7.11 -15.06
N MET A 140 11.64 -5.93 -14.58
CA MET A 140 10.25 -5.46 -14.65
C MET A 140 9.80 -5.23 -16.11
N ARG A 141 10.68 -4.73 -16.99
CA ARG A 141 10.38 -4.56 -18.41
C ARG A 141 10.08 -5.88 -19.11
N GLU A 142 10.75 -7.00 -18.73
CA GLU A 142 10.43 -8.33 -19.26
C GLU A 142 8.97 -8.73 -19.01
N TYR A 143 8.36 -8.18 -17.94
CA TYR A 143 6.97 -8.44 -17.56
C TYR A 143 6.00 -7.30 -17.95
N GLY A 144 6.46 -6.31 -18.73
CA GLY A 144 5.63 -5.25 -19.30
C GLY A 144 5.51 -3.97 -18.46
N CYS A 145 6.36 -3.77 -17.45
CA CYS A 145 6.47 -2.50 -16.75
C CYS A 145 7.56 -1.62 -17.38
N GLU A 146 7.15 -0.59 -18.10
CA GLU A 146 8.03 0.36 -18.78
C GLU A 146 8.63 1.35 -17.77
N ARG A 147 9.70 0.95 -17.10
CA ARG A 147 10.47 1.78 -16.17
C ARG A 147 11.76 2.25 -16.86
N ARG A 148 11.89 3.57 -17.04
CA ARG A 148 12.96 4.21 -17.82
C ARG A 148 13.91 4.98 -16.90
N PRO A 149 15.23 4.72 -16.93
CA PRO A 149 16.20 5.53 -16.20
C PRO A 149 16.32 6.93 -16.78
N LEU A 150 16.54 7.92 -15.91
CA LEU A 150 16.65 9.33 -16.24
C LEU A 150 17.89 9.95 -15.58
N SER A 151 18.47 10.91 -16.26
CA SER A 151 19.40 11.86 -15.66
C SER A 151 18.67 12.80 -14.68
N VAL A 152 19.44 13.53 -13.86
CA VAL A 152 18.89 14.55 -12.95
C VAL A 152 18.18 15.65 -13.74
N ASP A 153 18.74 16.07 -14.90
CA ASP A 153 18.13 17.11 -15.74
C ASP A 153 16.79 16.69 -16.32
N GLU A 154 16.69 15.47 -16.85
CA GLU A 154 15.44 14.91 -17.34
C GLU A 154 14.39 14.77 -16.22
N SER A 155 14.83 14.42 -15.01
CA SER A 155 13.94 14.30 -13.86
C SER A 155 13.35 15.66 -13.45
N ILE A 156 14.18 16.71 -13.45
CA ILE A 156 13.76 18.10 -13.16
C ILE A 156 12.86 18.63 -14.28
N ALA A 157 13.11 18.27 -15.54
CA ALA A 157 12.24 18.65 -16.66
C ALA A 157 10.82 18.03 -16.52
N ILE A 158 10.70 16.82 -15.95
CA ILE A 158 9.41 16.16 -15.67
C ILE A 158 8.75 16.75 -14.42
N GLU A 159 9.53 16.97 -13.35
CA GLU A 159 9.06 17.53 -12.08
C GLU A 159 9.93 18.73 -11.64
N PRO A 160 9.60 19.94 -12.06
CA PRO A 160 10.39 21.14 -11.77
C PRO A 160 10.55 21.47 -10.26
N ALA A 161 9.63 21.01 -9.41
CA ALA A 161 9.74 21.19 -7.96
C ALA A 161 10.99 20.51 -7.37
N LEU A 162 11.66 19.61 -8.10
CA LEU A 162 12.92 18.98 -7.71
C LEU A 162 14.16 19.86 -7.95
N ALA A 163 14.04 20.98 -8.67
CA ALA A 163 15.20 21.81 -9.02
C ALA A 163 16.05 22.26 -7.80
N PRO A 164 15.46 22.67 -6.65
CA PRO A 164 16.24 23.01 -5.46
C PRO A 164 17.01 21.81 -4.86
N ALA A 165 16.53 20.60 -5.06
CA ALA A 165 17.13 19.36 -4.55
C ALA A 165 18.15 18.73 -5.52
N ARG A 166 18.49 19.40 -6.64
CA ARG A 166 19.39 18.91 -7.69
C ARG A 166 20.67 18.26 -7.16
N SER A 167 21.33 18.91 -6.22
CA SER A 167 22.60 18.45 -5.65
C SER A 167 22.50 17.17 -4.81
N LEU A 168 21.30 16.82 -4.38
CA LEU A 168 21.02 15.60 -3.63
C LEU A 168 20.78 14.38 -4.54
N LEU A 169 20.44 14.62 -5.81
CA LEU A 169 20.03 13.57 -6.74
C LEU A 169 21.21 13.07 -7.58
N VAL A 170 21.21 11.79 -7.89
CA VAL A 170 22.15 11.15 -8.81
C VAL A 170 21.47 10.63 -10.09
N GLY A 171 20.15 10.53 -10.08
CA GLY A 171 19.30 10.10 -11.17
C GLY A 171 17.91 9.69 -10.67
N ALA A 172 17.07 9.27 -11.58
CA ALA A 172 15.75 8.74 -11.29
C ALA A 172 15.37 7.63 -12.26
N ASP A 173 14.29 6.89 -11.94
CA ASP A 173 13.55 6.09 -12.90
C ASP A 173 12.13 6.65 -13.05
N TYR A 174 11.60 6.62 -14.26
CA TYR A 174 10.26 7.10 -14.56
C TYR A 174 9.39 6.05 -15.22
N THR A 175 8.16 5.94 -14.73
CA THR A 175 7.11 5.10 -15.32
C THR A 175 5.91 5.97 -15.66
N ALA A 176 5.80 6.36 -16.93
CA ALA A 176 4.78 7.30 -17.40
C ALA A 176 3.34 6.78 -17.25
N ALA A 177 3.16 5.47 -17.32
CA ALA A 177 1.85 4.84 -17.23
C ALA A 177 1.34 4.62 -15.79
N ASP A 178 2.16 4.91 -14.77
CA ASP A 178 1.73 4.87 -13.36
C ASP A 178 0.93 6.12 -13.01
N GLU A 179 0.14 6.05 -11.97
CA GLU A 179 -0.83 7.07 -11.60
C GLU A 179 -0.79 7.30 -10.08
N SER A 180 -1.45 8.37 -9.63
CA SER A 180 -1.73 8.59 -8.21
C SER A 180 -3.16 9.05 -7.99
N GLY A 181 -3.66 8.92 -6.75
CA GLY A 181 -4.99 9.38 -6.38
C GLY A 181 -5.32 9.08 -4.91
N ASP A 182 -6.37 9.70 -4.42
CA ASP A 182 -6.81 9.56 -3.04
C ASP A 182 -7.63 8.27 -2.86
N ALA A 183 -7.00 7.25 -2.27
CA ALA A 183 -7.64 5.95 -2.04
C ALA A 183 -8.87 6.04 -1.10
N HIS A 184 -8.89 6.98 -0.16
CA HIS A 184 -10.03 7.20 0.72
C HIS A 184 -11.23 7.73 -0.08
N ARG A 185 -11.03 8.79 -0.86
CA ARG A 185 -12.07 9.35 -1.73
C ARG A 185 -12.56 8.32 -2.75
N PHE A 186 -11.65 7.58 -3.36
CA PHE A 186 -12.00 6.48 -4.26
C PHE A 186 -12.90 5.45 -3.58
N THR A 187 -12.51 4.96 -2.40
CA THR A 187 -13.27 3.94 -1.66
C THR A 187 -14.64 4.45 -1.25
N GLN A 188 -14.75 5.69 -0.78
CA GLN A 188 -16.03 6.30 -0.42
C GLN A 188 -16.98 6.43 -1.63
N GLN A 189 -16.47 6.90 -2.77
CA GLN A 189 -17.29 7.03 -3.97
C GLN A 189 -17.71 5.68 -4.53
N MET A 190 -16.82 4.69 -4.51
CA MET A 190 -17.18 3.30 -4.86
C MET A 190 -18.24 2.71 -3.94
N ALA A 191 -18.15 2.96 -2.62
CA ALA A 191 -19.19 2.51 -1.69
C ALA A 191 -20.56 3.12 -2.02
N ARG A 192 -20.62 4.44 -2.31
CA ARG A 192 -21.85 5.11 -2.74
C ARG A 192 -22.40 4.54 -4.04
N HIS A 193 -21.51 4.34 -5.02
CA HIS A 193 -21.88 3.74 -6.30
C HIS A 193 -22.42 2.31 -6.12
N CYS A 194 -21.79 1.50 -5.30
CA CYS A 194 -22.23 0.13 -5.00
C CYS A 194 -23.55 0.13 -4.24
N ALA A 195 -23.77 1.03 -3.29
CA ALA A 195 -25.04 1.15 -2.57
C ALA A 195 -26.17 1.53 -3.51
N ALA A 196 -25.95 2.46 -4.45
CA ALA A 196 -26.90 2.81 -5.49
C ALA A 196 -27.22 1.61 -6.43
N ALA A 197 -26.28 0.67 -6.56
CA ALA A 197 -26.45 -0.58 -7.31
C ALA A 197 -27.02 -1.74 -6.46
N GLY A 198 -27.54 -1.47 -5.25
CA GLY A 198 -28.20 -2.43 -4.38
C GLY A 198 -27.29 -3.20 -3.43
N VAL A 199 -26.01 -2.83 -3.29
CA VAL A 199 -25.13 -3.42 -2.26
C VAL A 199 -25.50 -2.86 -0.89
N VAL A 200 -25.69 -3.74 0.09
CA VAL A 200 -26.02 -3.38 1.49
C VAL A 200 -24.74 -3.24 2.29
N PHE A 201 -24.53 -2.09 2.93
CA PHE A 201 -23.40 -1.84 3.83
C PHE A 201 -23.84 -1.82 5.29
N HIS A 202 -23.21 -2.65 6.09
CA HIS A 202 -23.38 -2.69 7.54
C HIS A 202 -22.12 -2.07 8.19
N TYR A 203 -22.16 -0.75 8.40
CA TYR A 203 -21.10 -0.03 9.07
C TYR A 203 -21.21 -0.17 10.59
N GLY A 204 -20.10 -0.05 11.32
CA GLY A 204 -20.04 -0.30 12.75
C GLY A 204 -20.15 -1.78 13.13
N ALA A 205 -20.21 -2.68 12.15
CA ALA A 205 -20.41 -4.11 12.33
C ALA A 205 -19.07 -4.86 12.50
N THR A 206 -18.58 -4.93 13.73
CA THR A 206 -17.37 -5.71 14.03
C THR A 206 -17.63 -7.19 13.92
N VAL A 207 -16.94 -7.87 13.00
CA VAL A 207 -16.97 -9.33 12.88
C VAL A 207 -16.22 -9.94 14.06
N SER A 208 -16.94 -10.64 14.93
CA SER A 208 -16.39 -11.26 16.14
C SER A 208 -16.00 -12.73 15.94
N SER A 209 -16.72 -13.48 15.11
CA SER A 209 -16.43 -14.89 14.85
C SER A 209 -17.07 -15.39 13.56
N LEU A 210 -16.56 -16.53 13.09
CA LEU A 210 -17.08 -17.28 11.97
C LEU A 210 -17.62 -18.62 12.43
N ARG A 211 -18.81 -19.00 12.01
CA ARG A 211 -19.38 -20.33 12.25
C ARG A 211 -19.13 -21.22 11.03
N ALA A 212 -18.46 -22.34 11.24
CA ALA A 212 -18.16 -23.32 10.19
C ALA A 212 -18.59 -24.72 10.61
N SER A 213 -19.09 -25.49 9.68
CA SER A 213 -19.44 -26.90 9.83
C SER A 213 -19.31 -27.61 8.49
N GLY A 214 -18.87 -28.87 8.50
CA GLY A 214 -18.75 -29.66 7.28
C GLY A 214 -17.84 -29.05 6.19
N GLY A 215 -16.77 -28.34 6.60
CA GLY A 215 -15.86 -27.69 5.64
C GLY A 215 -16.42 -26.44 4.94
N ARG A 216 -17.51 -25.87 5.43
CA ARG A 216 -18.16 -24.66 4.90
C ARG A 216 -18.49 -23.68 6.02
N LEU A 217 -18.48 -22.37 5.71
CA LEU A 217 -19.04 -21.36 6.58
C LEU A 217 -20.57 -21.44 6.55
N GLN A 218 -21.15 -21.34 7.75
CA GLN A 218 -22.60 -21.27 7.98
C GLN A 218 -23.06 -19.84 8.25
N GLY A 219 -22.14 -18.96 8.66
CA GLY A 219 -22.43 -17.57 8.92
C GLY A 219 -21.27 -16.83 9.56
N VAL A 220 -21.41 -15.50 9.58
CA VAL A 220 -20.50 -14.53 10.18
C VAL A 220 -21.23 -13.83 11.31
N LEU A 221 -20.69 -13.86 12.52
CA LEU A 221 -21.25 -13.14 13.65
C LEU A 221 -20.66 -11.72 13.68
N ALA A 222 -21.51 -10.72 13.48
CA ALA A 222 -21.12 -9.31 13.50
C ALA A 222 -22.17 -8.46 14.22
N GLY A 223 -21.76 -7.56 15.09
CA GLY A 223 -22.71 -6.72 15.85
C GLY A 223 -23.72 -7.50 16.72
N GLY A 224 -23.43 -8.76 17.05
CA GLY A 224 -24.36 -9.66 17.76
C GLY A 224 -25.31 -10.44 16.87
N GLU A 225 -25.36 -10.17 15.58
CA GLU A 225 -26.21 -10.82 14.60
C GLU A 225 -25.45 -11.84 13.74
N LEU A 226 -26.13 -12.90 13.32
CA LEU A 226 -25.60 -13.93 12.42
C LEU A 226 -25.97 -13.59 10.97
N HIS A 227 -24.98 -13.18 10.19
CA HIS A 227 -25.14 -12.94 8.76
C HIS A 227 -24.82 -14.22 7.97
N GLN A 228 -25.77 -14.67 7.17
CA GLN A 228 -25.64 -15.86 6.33
C GLN A 228 -25.57 -15.48 4.86
N ALA A 229 -24.75 -16.22 4.11
CA ALA A 229 -24.61 -16.08 2.66
C ALA A 229 -24.15 -17.40 2.03
N ASP A 230 -24.30 -17.53 0.72
CA ASP A 230 -23.80 -18.69 -0.02
C ASP A 230 -22.26 -18.66 -0.13
N VAL A 231 -21.68 -17.45 -0.24
CA VAL A 231 -20.25 -17.20 -0.43
C VAL A 231 -19.78 -16.05 0.46
N TYR A 232 -18.59 -16.21 1.01
CA TYR A 232 -17.94 -15.23 1.86
C TYR A 232 -16.59 -14.80 1.29
N VAL A 233 -16.28 -13.50 1.39
CA VAL A 233 -14.99 -12.96 1.01
C VAL A 233 -14.33 -12.29 2.24
N ALA A 234 -13.22 -12.84 2.71
CA ALA A 234 -12.45 -12.24 3.79
C ALA A 234 -11.48 -11.19 3.22
N ALA A 235 -11.81 -9.91 3.44
CA ALA A 235 -11.08 -8.75 2.94
C ALA A 235 -10.64 -7.80 4.08
N LEU A 236 -10.29 -8.37 5.26
CA LEU A 236 -10.00 -7.59 6.49
C LEU A 236 -8.52 -7.17 6.61
N GLY A 237 -7.75 -7.23 5.53
CA GLY A 237 -6.34 -6.84 5.55
C GLY A 237 -5.54 -7.56 6.64
N SER A 238 -4.85 -6.80 7.47
CA SER A 238 -4.01 -7.32 8.57
C SER A 238 -4.79 -8.12 9.62
N PHE A 239 -6.10 -7.92 9.74
CA PHE A 239 -6.95 -8.61 10.71
C PHE A 239 -7.46 -9.98 10.22
N THR A 240 -7.30 -10.30 8.94
CA THR A 240 -7.73 -11.57 8.37
C THR A 240 -7.17 -12.80 9.09
N PRO A 241 -5.86 -12.87 9.46
CA PRO A 241 -5.32 -14.01 10.20
C PRO A 241 -5.96 -14.23 11.56
N LEU A 242 -6.32 -13.16 12.27
CA LEU A 242 -6.94 -13.26 13.60
C LEU A 242 -8.32 -13.92 13.51
N LEU A 243 -9.10 -13.54 12.50
CA LEU A 243 -10.44 -14.08 12.27
C LEU A 243 -10.43 -15.53 11.78
N LEU A 244 -9.44 -15.92 10.97
CA LEU A 244 -9.41 -17.24 10.33
C LEU A 244 -8.63 -18.29 11.14
N ARG A 245 -7.77 -17.88 12.06
CA ARG A 245 -6.99 -18.79 12.92
C ARG A 245 -7.84 -19.78 13.72
N PRO A 246 -8.98 -19.41 14.32
CA PRO A 246 -9.85 -20.35 15.02
C PRO A 246 -10.41 -21.47 14.12
N LEU A 247 -10.46 -21.24 12.80
CA LEU A 247 -10.87 -22.24 11.79
C LEU A 247 -9.69 -23.10 11.29
N GLY A 248 -8.51 -23.00 11.92
CA GLY A 248 -7.31 -23.74 11.52
C GLY A 248 -6.54 -23.12 10.34
N LEU A 249 -6.99 -22.00 9.80
CA LEU A 249 -6.32 -21.32 8.67
C LEU A 249 -5.24 -20.37 9.17
N ARG A 250 -3.98 -20.71 8.92
CA ARG A 250 -2.80 -19.90 9.29
C ARG A 250 -2.30 -19.15 8.05
N LEU A 251 -2.72 -17.90 7.91
CA LEU A 251 -2.28 -17.05 6.82
C LEU A 251 -0.98 -16.32 7.19
N PRO A 252 0.02 -16.29 6.30
CA PRO A 252 1.28 -15.58 6.54
C PRO A 252 1.12 -14.08 6.26
N VAL A 253 0.20 -13.42 6.93
CA VAL A 253 0.00 -11.97 6.87
C VAL A 253 0.32 -11.39 8.23
N TYR A 254 1.20 -10.39 8.27
CA TYR A 254 1.55 -9.69 9.49
C TYR A 254 1.39 -8.17 9.31
N PRO A 255 0.91 -7.43 10.31
CA PRO A 255 0.75 -5.98 10.19
C PRO A 255 2.10 -5.27 10.15
N ALA A 256 2.34 -4.50 9.08
CA ALA A 256 3.45 -3.59 8.98
C ALA A 256 2.90 -2.15 9.08
N LYS A 257 3.11 -1.51 10.23
CA LYS A 257 2.65 -0.15 10.48
C LYS A 257 3.41 0.82 9.56
N GLY A 258 2.67 1.59 8.78
CA GLY A 258 3.18 2.69 7.98
C GLY A 258 2.68 4.01 8.52
N TYR A 259 3.44 5.07 8.25
CA TYR A 259 3.13 6.42 8.67
C TYR A 259 2.82 7.30 7.46
N SER A 260 1.97 8.29 7.65
CA SER A 260 1.77 9.35 6.66
C SER A 260 1.55 10.71 7.32
N ALA A 261 1.92 11.73 6.57
CA ALA A 261 1.60 13.12 6.84
C ALA A 261 0.81 13.69 5.66
N THR A 262 -0.26 14.40 5.96
CA THR A 262 -1.05 15.13 4.96
C THR A 262 -0.85 16.62 5.20
N VAL A 263 -0.20 17.28 4.26
CA VAL A 263 0.13 18.72 4.34
C VAL A 263 -0.83 19.48 3.46
N PRO A 264 -1.69 20.37 4.01
CA PRO A 264 -2.48 21.29 3.21
C PRO A 264 -1.54 22.28 2.52
N LEU A 265 -1.74 22.56 1.23
CA LEU A 265 -0.87 23.41 0.43
C LEU A 265 -1.42 24.84 0.33
N ALA A 266 -0.57 25.83 0.60
CA ALA A 266 -0.89 27.23 0.26
C ALA A 266 -0.95 27.41 -1.26
N ALA A 267 -1.62 28.46 -1.71
CA ALA A 267 -1.83 28.72 -3.14
C ALA A 267 -0.51 28.95 -3.90
N ASP A 268 0.48 29.51 -3.23
CA ASP A 268 1.84 29.78 -3.73
C ASP A 268 2.86 28.69 -3.39
N SER A 269 2.42 27.55 -2.88
CA SER A 269 3.30 26.44 -2.50
C SER A 269 3.87 25.74 -3.71
N VAL A 270 5.19 25.60 -3.77
CA VAL A 270 5.86 24.75 -4.75
C VAL A 270 5.90 23.31 -4.20
N ALA A 271 5.05 22.47 -4.75
CA ALA A 271 4.92 21.06 -4.36
C ALA A 271 4.87 20.18 -5.62
N PRO A 272 5.35 18.94 -5.57
CA PRO A 272 5.40 18.06 -6.73
C PRO A 272 4.00 17.80 -7.29
N THR A 273 3.92 17.73 -8.61
CA THR A 273 2.72 17.37 -9.37
C THR A 273 2.80 15.95 -9.93
N VAL A 274 3.99 15.42 -10.09
CA VAL A 274 4.26 14.02 -10.37
C VAL A 274 4.42 13.29 -9.04
N SER A 275 3.88 12.09 -8.92
CA SER A 275 4.10 11.30 -7.70
C SER A 275 5.53 10.78 -7.64
N LEU A 276 6.13 10.81 -6.45
CA LEU A 276 7.55 10.52 -6.26
C LEU A 276 7.76 9.41 -5.25
N ILE A 277 8.82 8.64 -5.44
CA ILE A 277 9.33 7.66 -4.48
C ILE A 277 10.78 7.99 -4.18
N ASP A 278 11.10 8.30 -2.93
CA ASP A 278 12.46 8.38 -2.43
C ASP A 278 12.89 6.99 -1.97
N ASP A 279 13.65 6.32 -2.80
CA ASP A 279 14.03 4.93 -2.56
C ASP A 279 14.94 4.73 -1.35
N ALA A 280 15.83 5.67 -1.07
CA ALA A 280 16.73 5.61 0.09
C ALA A 280 15.98 5.68 1.43
N HIS A 281 14.95 6.52 1.51
CA HIS A 281 14.16 6.75 2.73
C HIS A 281 12.87 5.95 2.76
N LYS A 282 12.48 5.28 1.66
CA LYS A 282 11.22 4.56 1.49
C LYS A 282 10.01 5.46 1.80
N ILE A 283 10.07 6.68 1.27
CA ILE A 283 9.02 7.71 1.40
C ILE A 283 8.45 8.01 0.02
N VAL A 284 7.13 8.11 -0.05
CA VAL A 284 6.40 8.50 -1.25
C VAL A 284 5.75 9.87 -1.06
N PHE A 285 5.64 10.62 -2.15
CA PHE A 285 5.01 11.93 -2.20
C PHE A 285 3.95 11.91 -3.28
N SER A 286 2.70 12.22 -2.93
CA SER A 286 1.58 12.27 -3.89
C SER A 286 0.75 13.52 -3.68
N ARG A 287 0.57 14.30 -4.73
CA ARG A 287 -0.34 15.44 -4.69
C ARG A 287 -1.78 14.95 -4.81
N LEU A 288 -2.62 15.33 -3.87
CA LEU A 288 -4.05 14.99 -3.77
C LEU A 288 -4.86 16.28 -3.72
N GLY A 289 -5.16 16.86 -4.89
CA GLY A 289 -5.76 18.19 -4.99
C GLY A 289 -4.86 19.26 -4.38
N GLN A 290 -5.35 19.94 -3.33
CA GLN A 290 -4.60 20.96 -2.59
C GLN A 290 -3.89 20.41 -1.33
N ARG A 291 -3.51 19.13 -1.35
CA ARG A 291 -2.80 18.48 -0.26
C ARG A 291 -1.60 17.72 -0.82
N LEU A 292 -0.50 17.68 -0.07
CA LEU A 292 0.60 16.77 -0.32
C LEU A 292 0.52 15.62 0.70
N ARG A 293 0.38 14.40 0.22
CA ARG A 293 0.52 13.19 1.01
C ARG A 293 1.97 12.75 0.99
N ILE A 294 2.54 12.62 2.17
CA ILE A 294 3.88 12.09 2.41
C ILE A 294 3.68 10.81 3.21
N ALA A 295 4.02 9.66 2.65
CA ALA A 295 3.80 8.39 3.33
C ALA A 295 5.03 7.51 3.18
N GLY A 296 5.31 6.71 4.20
CA GLY A 296 6.48 5.85 4.11
C GLY A 296 6.73 5.06 5.36
N THR A 297 7.93 4.52 5.39
CA THR A 297 8.51 3.73 6.47
C THR A 297 7.66 2.52 6.87
N ALA A 298 8.23 1.60 7.58
CA ALA A 298 7.54 0.43 8.11
C ALA A 298 8.01 0.14 9.53
N GLU A 299 7.07 -0.21 10.41
CA GLU A 299 7.35 -0.62 11.77
C GLU A 299 6.61 -1.92 12.09
N PHE A 300 7.31 -2.93 12.51
CA PHE A 300 6.75 -4.20 12.97
C PHE A 300 6.54 -4.13 14.49
N ASN A 301 5.32 -3.78 14.90
CA ASN A 301 4.90 -3.61 16.29
C ASN A 301 3.53 -4.24 16.59
N GLY A 302 3.22 -5.37 15.95
CA GLY A 302 1.89 -5.98 16.07
C GLY A 302 0.79 -5.04 15.57
N TYR A 303 -0.33 -5.03 16.24
CA TYR A 303 -1.52 -4.26 15.85
C TYR A 303 -1.58 -2.85 16.47
N ASP A 304 -0.47 -2.37 17.04
CA ASP A 304 -0.39 -1.01 17.58
C ASP A 304 -0.35 0.03 16.45
N THR A 305 -1.25 1.02 16.52
CA THR A 305 -1.35 2.14 15.57
C THR A 305 -0.98 3.49 16.19
N ALA A 306 -0.45 3.50 17.42
CA ALA A 306 0.00 4.74 18.05
C ALA A 306 1.07 5.44 17.20
N LEU A 307 0.97 6.75 17.11
CA LEU A 307 1.92 7.58 16.36
C LEU A 307 3.26 7.66 17.10
N ASN A 308 4.34 7.52 16.34
CA ASN A 308 5.70 7.81 16.81
C ASN A 308 6.11 9.16 16.23
N GLU A 309 6.29 10.15 17.09
CA GLU A 309 6.58 11.53 16.70
C GLU A 309 7.87 11.65 15.88
N VAL A 310 8.94 10.93 16.25
CA VAL A 310 10.22 10.94 15.52
C VAL A 310 10.00 10.52 14.05
N ARG A 311 9.19 9.49 13.83
CA ARG A 311 8.89 8.99 12.49
C ARG A 311 7.98 9.94 11.70
N CYS A 312 7.03 10.56 12.38
CA CYS A 312 6.16 11.58 11.79
C CYS A 312 6.98 12.79 11.33
N GLN A 313 7.86 13.29 12.19
CA GLN A 313 8.72 14.44 11.86
C GLN A 313 9.76 14.12 10.80
N ALA A 314 10.24 12.88 10.72
CA ALA A 314 11.15 12.44 9.65
C ALA A 314 10.52 12.59 8.26
N LEU A 315 9.21 12.31 8.10
CA LEU A 315 8.48 12.52 6.85
C LEU A 315 8.49 13.99 6.42
N ILE A 316 8.16 14.89 7.35
CA ILE A 316 8.14 16.34 7.10
C ILE A 316 9.55 16.87 6.83
N GLY A 317 10.53 16.41 7.63
CA GLY A 317 11.95 16.76 7.45
C GLY A 317 12.44 16.42 6.05
N ARG A 318 12.09 15.23 5.55
CA ARG A 318 12.49 14.82 4.20
C ARG A 318 11.78 15.63 3.11
N ALA A 319 10.51 15.94 3.30
CA ALA A 319 9.78 16.81 2.36
C ALA A 319 10.43 18.19 2.25
N ARG A 320 10.82 18.81 3.37
CA ARG A 320 11.50 20.11 3.38
C ARG A 320 12.87 20.07 2.71
N GLN A 321 13.61 18.96 2.79
CA GLN A 321 14.88 18.81 2.10
C GLN A 321 14.72 18.74 0.57
N LEU A 322 13.69 18.04 0.09
CA LEU A 322 13.43 17.92 -1.35
C LEU A 322 12.69 19.15 -1.92
N PHE A 323 11.82 19.76 -1.12
CA PHE A 323 10.96 20.87 -1.51
C PHE A 323 11.06 22.02 -0.51
N PRO A 324 12.14 22.78 -0.51
CA PRO A 324 12.35 23.89 0.46
C PRO A 324 11.33 25.02 0.29
N GLU A 325 10.71 25.13 -0.87
CA GLU A 325 9.64 26.09 -1.17
C GLU A 325 8.23 25.58 -0.88
N LEU A 326 8.12 24.41 -0.25
CA LEU A 326 6.85 23.87 0.22
C LEU A 326 6.26 24.75 1.34
N ARG A 327 5.10 25.31 1.10
CA ARG A 327 4.39 26.18 2.06
C ARG A 327 3.06 25.55 2.48
N PRO A 328 2.99 25.09 3.74
CA PRO A 328 1.72 24.60 4.29
C PRO A 328 0.70 25.74 4.46
N ALA A 329 -0.56 25.47 4.18
CA ALA A 329 -1.69 26.35 4.46
C ALA A 329 -2.25 26.19 5.89
N GLY A 330 -1.73 25.24 6.66
CA GLY A 330 -2.17 24.92 8.02
C GLY A 330 -1.35 23.77 8.61
N GLU A 331 -1.83 23.19 9.70
CA GLU A 331 -1.18 22.09 10.37
C GLU A 331 -1.21 20.80 9.52
N SER A 332 -0.16 20.01 9.63
CA SER A 332 -0.08 18.69 8.98
C SER A 332 -0.80 17.66 9.83
N GLU A 333 -1.63 16.84 9.18
CA GLU A 333 -2.30 15.71 9.81
C GLU A 333 -1.40 14.47 9.71
N PHE A 334 -1.10 13.85 10.85
CA PHE A 334 -0.37 12.57 10.91
C PHE A 334 -1.32 11.40 11.09
N TRP A 335 -0.98 10.30 10.45
CA TRP A 335 -1.75 9.07 10.53
C TRP A 335 -0.83 7.83 10.47
N ALA A 336 -1.27 6.74 11.08
CA ALA A 336 -0.63 5.45 10.96
C ALA A 336 -1.64 4.35 10.65
N GLY A 337 -1.26 3.42 9.78
CA GLY A 337 -2.09 2.28 9.40
C GLY A 337 -1.29 1.01 9.20
N LEU A 338 -2.00 -0.11 9.18
CA LEU A 338 -1.42 -1.45 9.17
C LEU A 338 -1.48 -2.06 7.76
N ARG A 339 -0.34 -2.07 7.04
CA ARG A 339 -0.24 -2.80 5.77
C ARG A 339 -0.32 -4.30 6.05
N PRO A 340 -1.15 -5.07 5.35
CA PRO A 340 -1.23 -6.52 5.48
C PRO A 340 -0.06 -7.18 4.74
N ALA A 341 1.13 -7.19 5.34
CA ALA A 341 2.34 -7.66 4.68
C ALA A 341 2.41 -9.19 4.63
N THR A 342 2.57 -9.74 3.43
CA THR A 342 2.97 -11.14 3.24
C THR A 342 4.48 -11.24 3.12
N PRO A 343 5.11 -12.39 3.42
CA PRO A 343 6.56 -12.57 3.30
C PRO A 343 7.11 -12.34 1.88
N SER A 344 6.32 -12.68 0.87
CA SER A 344 6.68 -12.55 -0.55
C SER A 344 6.25 -11.21 -1.18
N ASN A 345 5.48 -10.37 -0.47
CA ASN A 345 4.70 -9.25 -0.99
C ASN A 345 3.60 -9.63 -2.02
N VAL A 346 3.48 -10.90 -2.38
CA VAL A 346 2.37 -11.39 -3.22
C VAL A 346 1.11 -11.49 -2.36
N PRO A 347 -0.01 -10.86 -2.74
CA PRO A 347 -1.25 -10.93 -1.97
C PRO A 347 -1.90 -12.31 -2.04
N LEU A 348 -2.78 -12.59 -1.09
CA LEU A 348 -3.57 -13.80 -1.00
C LEU A 348 -4.96 -13.53 -1.58
N ILE A 349 -5.16 -13.91 -2.83
CA ILE A 349 -6.41 -13.72 -3.58
C ILE A 349 -6.89 -15.08 -4.10
N GLY A 350 -8.13 -15.45 -3.81
CA GLY A 350 -8.72 -16.66 -4.34
C GLY A 350 -9.38 -17.56 -3.31
N ARG A 351 -9.54 -18.84 -3.64
CA ARG A 351 -10.22 -19.82 -2.78
C ARG A 351 -9.39 -20.17 -1.55
N SER A 352 -10.07 -20.33 -0.42
CA SER A 352 -9.49 -20.93 0.78
C SER A 352 -9.78 -22.46 0.81
N PRO A 353 -9.20 -23.23 1.74
CA PRO A 353 -9.60 -24.61 2.01
C PRO A 353 -11.05 -24.78 2.46
N ILE A 354 -11.72 -23.70 2.94
CA ILE A 354 -13.15 -23.72 3.28
C ILE A 354 -13.93 -23.42 2.00
N ALA A 355 -14.82 -24.32 1.63
CA ALA A 355 -15.41 -24.40 0.27
C ALA A 355 -16.08 -23.12 -0.25
N ASN A 356 -16.71 -22.32 0.63
CA ASN A 356 -17.42 -21.09 0.28
C ASN A 356 -16.73 -19.82 0.84
N LEU A 357 -15.45 -19.90 1.25
CA LEU A 357 -14.68 -18.77 1.72
C LEU A 357 -13.57 -18.43 0.73
N TYR A 358 -13.58 -17.19 0.27
CA TYR A 358 -12.53 -16.61 -0.56
C TYR A 358 -11.71 -15.60 0.25
N LEU A 359 -10.46 -15.40 -0.15
CA LEU A 359 -9.53 -14.45 0.42
C LEU A 359 -9.32 -13.30 -0.55
N ASN A 360 -9.21 -12.09 -0.02
CA ASN A 360 -8.73 -10.90 -0.72
C ASN A 360 -7.96 -10.02 0.27
N THR A 361 -6.73 -10.41 0.55
CA THR A 361 -5.89 -9.82 1.61
C THR A 361 -4.41 -9.89 1.27
N GLY A 362 -3.55 -9.31 2.10
CA GLY A 362 -2.10 -9.39 1.91
C GLY A 362 -1.54 -8.39 0.90
N HIS A 363 -2.27 -7.33 0.59
CA HIS A 363 -1.84 -6.21 -0.27
C HIS A 363 -0.98 -5.23 0.56
N GLY A 364 0.21 -5.65 0.95
CA GLY A 364 1.13 -4.89 1.79
C GLY A 364 2.19 -4.12 1.04
#